data_982179324cf0b946af8ed45aff9101a8
#
_entry.id   982179324cf0b946af8ed45aff9101a8
#
_cell.length_a   1.000
_cell.length_b   1.000
_cell.length_c   1.000
_cell.angle_alpha   90.00
_cell.angle_beta   90.00
_cell.angle_gamma   90.00
#
_symmetry.space_group_name_H-M   'P 1'
#
loop_
_entity.id
_entity.type
_entity.pdbx_description
1 polymer ?
#
loop_
_entity_poly.entity_id
_entity_poly.type
_entity_poly.pdbx_seq_one_letter_code
_entity_poly.pdbx_strand_id
1 'polypeptide(L)' 'KAYDMDIELDDEDGTLVYEVEFKSGGMEYSYEINAASGAILKHETEIDD' A
#
# COMPACT_ATOMS: atom_id res chain seq x y z
N LYS A 1 9.22 -2.08 -13.43
CA LYS A 1 8.33 -3.24 -13.30
C LYS A 1 8.15 -3.57 -11.84
N ALA A 2 6.90 -3.71 -11.41
CA ALA A 2 6.59 -3.99 -10.01
C ALA A 2 6.82 -5.47 -9.68
N TYR A 3 7.33 -5.74 -8.48
CA TYR A 3 7.54 -7.08 -7.98
C TYR A 3 7.43 -7.07 -6.46
N ASP A 4 7.40 -8.26 -5.86
CA ASP A 4 7.21 -8.44 -4.42
C ASP A 4 5.95 -7.74 -3.93
N MET A 5 4.86 -7.90 -4.69
CA MET A 5 3.60 -7.27 -4.34
C MET A 5 2.93 -8.00 -3.18
N ASP A 6 2.50 -7.22 -2.19
CA ASP A 6 1.77 -7.73 -1.04
C ASP A 6 0.55 -6.84 -0.83
N ILE A 7 -0.61 -7.46 -0.67
CA ILE A 7 -1.87 -6.74 -0.47
C ILE A 7 -2.56 -7.36 0.74
N GLU A 8 -2.86 -6.53 1.74
CA GLU A 8 -3.54 -6.99 2.94
C GLU A 8 -4.76 -6.12 3.22
N LEU A 9 -5.81 -6.74 3.74
CA LEU A 9 -6.99 -6.02 4.18
C LEU A 9 -6.95 -5.91 5.70
N ASP A 10 -7.07 -4.69 6.20
CA ASP A 10 -6.98 -4.42 7.62
C ASP A 10 -8.19 -3.61 8.07
N ASP A 11 -8.55 -3.75 9.36
CA ASP A 11 -9.65 -3.02 9.98
C ASP A 11 -9.04 -2.03 10.96
N GLU A 12 -9.16 -0.73 10.65
CA GLU A 12 -8.64 0.32 11.51
C GLU A 12 -9.81 1.11 12.09
N ASP A 13 -10.19 0.78 13.32
CA ASP A 13 -11.27 1.44 14.05
C ASP A 13 -12.59 1.41 13.27
N GLY A 14 -12.91 0.25 12.68
CA GLY A 14 -14.14 0.08 11.94
C GLY A 14 -14.06 0.52 10.49
N THR A 15 -12.90 1.03 10.06
CA THR A 15 -12.67 1.40 8.66
C THR A 15 -11.81 0.34 8.00
N LEU A 16 -12.31 -0.27 6.94
CA LEU A 16 -11.54 -1.26 6.20
C LEU A 16 -10.56 -0.55 5.26
N VAL A 17 -9.32 -0.97 5.32
CA VAL A 17 -8.21 -0.36 4.59
C VAL A 17 -7.41 -1.45 3.89
N TYR A 18 -7.11 -1.26 2.61
CA TYR A 18 -6.15 -2.11 1.92
C TYR A 18 -4.75 -1.53 2.10
N GLU A 19 -3.82 -2.38 2.48
CA GLU A 19 -2.40 -2.02 2.54
C GLU A 19 -1.72 -2.70 1.36
N VAL A 20 -1.13 -1.90 0.49
CA VAL A 20 -0.49 -2.40 -0.73
C VAL A 20 0.98 -2.02 -0.70
N GLU A 21 1.85 -3.03 -0.87
CA GLU A 21 3.29 -2.81 -0.92
C GLU A 21 3.86 -3.50 -2.14
N PHE A 22 4.80 -2.83 -2.81
CA PHE A 22 5.50 -3.44 -3.92
C PHE A 22 6.82 -2.72 -4.16
N LYS A 23 7.68 -3.35 -4.95
CA LYS A 23 8.98 -2.80 -5.31
C LYS A 23 9.05 -2.56 -6.80
N SER A 24 9.73 -1.51 -7.20
CA SER A 24 9.92 -1.18 -8.61
C SER A 24 11.10 -0.24 -8.76
N GLY A 25 12.02 -0.55 -9.65
CA GLY A 25 13.13 0.34 -9.98
C GLY A 25 14.02 0.71 -8.82
N GLY A 26 14.26 -0.22 -7.88
CA GLY A 26 15.10 0.04 -6.71
C GLY A 26 14.40 0.84 -5.62
N MET A 27 13.08 0.99 -5.72
CA MET A 27 12.28 1.70 -4.74
C MET A 27 11.22 0.78 -4.17
N GLU A 28 10.84 1.04 -2.92
CA GLU A 28 9.72 0.35 -2.29
C GLU A 28 8.56 1.34 -2.13
N TYR A 29 7.38 0.92 -2.53
CA TYR A 29 6.17 1.74 -2.49
C TYR A 29 5.15 1.12 -1.54
N SER A 30 4.52 1.95 -0.72
CA SER A 30 3.49 1.52 0.23
C SER A 30 2.29 2.45 0.11
N TYR A 31 1.10 1.87 0.08
CA TYR A 31 -0.15 2.63 -0.01
C TYR A 31 -1.15 2.11 0.99
N GLU A 32 -1.98 3.02 1.55
CA GLU A 32 -3.17 2.65 2.29
C GLU A 32 -4.36 3.22 1.56
N ILE A 33 -5.32 2.36 1.27
CA ILE A 33 -6.47 2.73 0.44
C ILE A 33 -7.74 2.38 1.19
N ASN A 34 -8.67 3.35 1.32
CA ASN A 34 -9.97 3.11 1.93
C ASN A 34 -10.73 2.10 1.06
N ALA A 35 -11.10 0.95 1.63
CA ALA A 35 -11.71 -0.13 0.86
C ALA A 35 -13.12 0.22 0.36
N ALA A 36 -13.81 1.11 1.05
CA ALA A 36 -15.17 1.49 0.67
C ALA A 36 -15.20 2.52 -0.44
N SER A 37 -14.27 3.50 -0.41
CA SER A 37 -14.29 4.62 -1.34
C SER A 37 -13.23 4.54 -2.42
N GLY A 38 -12.16 3.75 -2.19
CA GLY A 38 -11.01 3.72 -3.08
C GLY A 38 -10.08 4.90 -2.91
N ALA A 39 -10.32 5.75 -1.92
CA ALA A 39 -9.46 6.91 -1.69
C ALA A 39 -8.11 6.48 -1.12
N ILE A 40 -7.04 7.09 -1.60
CA ILE A 40 -5.69 6.84 -1.09
C ILE A 40 -5.54 7.64 0.20
N LEU A 41 -5.37 6.95 1.32
CA LEU A 41 -5.23 7.57 2.64
C LEU A 41 -3.79 7.89 2.97
N LYS A 42 -2.85 7.12 2.43
CA LYS A 42 -1.44 7.28 2.74
C LYS A 42 -0.61 6.66 1.64
N HIS A 43 0.52 7.28 1.33
CA HIS A 43 1.49 6.65 0.44
C HIS A 43 2.89 6.98 0.92
N GLU A 44 3.79 6.03 0.78
CA GLU A 44 5.19 6.19 1.16
C GLU A 44 6.07 5.58 0.08
N THR A 45 7.24 6.15 -0.08
CA THR A 45 8.24 5.67 -1.02
C THR A 45 9.58 5.66 -0.32
N GLU A 46 10.28 4.52 -0.39
CA GLU A 46 11.60 4.37 0.24
C GLU A 46 12.57 3.77 -0.74
N ILE A 47 13.85 4.09 -0.56
CA ILE A 47 14.90 3.48 -1.36
C ILE A 47 15.12 2.05 -0.84
N ASP A 48 15.04 1.10 -1.75
CA ASP A 48 15.27 -0.31 -1.44
C ASP A 48 16.63 -0.71 -1.97
N ASP A 49 17.61 -0.72 -1.09
CA ASP A 49 18.98 -1.09 -1.46
C ASP A 49 19.15 -2.59 -1.52
#